data_f54129e6b910c9bc57cc1b5de5011899
#
_entry.id   f54129e6b910c9bc57cc1b5de5011899
#
_cell.length_a   1.000
_cell.length_b   1.000
_cell.length_c   1.000
_cell.angle_alpha   90.00
_cell.angle_beta   90.00
_cell.angle_gamma   90.00
#
_symmetry.space_group_name_H-M   'P 1'
#
loop_
_entity.id
_entity.type
_entity.pdbx_description
1 polymer ?
#
loop_
_entity_poly.entity_id
_entity_poly.type
_entity_poly.pdbx_seq_one_letter_code
_entity_poly.pdbx_strand_id
1 'polypeptide(L)'
;MPAVMPAVMPSVSELSLSGLLPHLVRDESGWTATWRALTLHSVFQPVLSVTHQCVVGYEALLRAFDPVGLPVSPEVLFSGTRSAADARELDRIARCLHVANFMEQRVASGWLFLNTRPQVFETGWPQRTFIDELSAHFGLPQERIVIEVLEQPADDESAVASMLAASQPRDFLIAIDDFGTGFSNFDRVWRFRPDIVKLDRSLVARAGKREGDDSMIGHLIAMLHQSGTLVLAEGVETDEELMILMQADVDFVQGFWLGQPNGSIEAAVASVPAQIESMWGKFADYERAHARHKQLGFEGFAEAVTAAADAYRNTGDLDQAAQKVWHLSEARRVFITDEHGQQTQASVTAASVPLPELRLAPLTSSARSNWSRRAYLKHALAARGRVAMMGPHYSLADGDDCYTAALAFERDGKTHVLCVDFVPAGSAGPVAGPRAGGRAR
;
A
#
# COMPACT_ATOMS: atom_id res chain seq x y z
N MET A 1 -19.07 -38.11 -36.92
CA MET A 1 -18.46 -37.36 -35.81
C MET A 1 -17.10 -37.95 -35.51
N PRO A 2 -15.96 -37.25 -35.70
CA PRO A 2 -14.68 -37.77 -35.32
C PRO A 2 -14.58 -37.74 -33.77
N ALA A 3 -14.14 -38.86 -33.20
CA ALA A 3 -13.89 -39.02 -31.78
C ALA A 3 -12.75 -38.07 -31.36
N VAL A 4 -13.05 -37.18 -30.41
CA VAL A 4 -12.05 -36.37 -29.73
C VAL A 4 -11.22 -37.31 -28.90
N MET A 5 -9.95 -37.54 -29.29
CA MET A 5 -9.01 -38.28 -28.46
C MET A 5 -8.84 -37.51 -27.13
N PRO A 6 -8.92 -38.19 -25.97
CA PRO A 6 -8.64 -37.55 -24.70
C PRO A 6 -7.18 -37.05 -24.71
N ALA A 7 -6.97 -35.80 -24.30
CA ALA A 7 -5.63 -35.24 -24.12
C ALA A 7 -4.89 -36.15 -23.12
N VAL A 8 -3.76 -36.71 -23.55
CA VAL A 8 -2.89 -37.50 -22.67
C VAL A 8 -2.37 -36.56 -21.61
N MET A 9 -2.71 -36.81 -20.34
CA MET A 9 -2.12 -36.07 -19.22
C MET A 9 -0.61 -36.33 -19.19
N PRO A 10 0.23 -35.31 -19.16
CA PRO A 10 1.68 -35.52 -19.02
C PRO A 10 1.96 -36.33 -17.76
N SER A 11 2.91 -37.23 -17.83
CA SER A 11 3.30 -38.07 -16.71
C SER A 11 3.90 -37.21 -15.58
N VAL A 12 3.82 -37.67 -14.33
CA VAL A 12 4.41 -36.97 -13.17
C VAL A 12 5.91 -36.69 -13.38
N SER A 13 6.61 -37.52 -14.15
CA SER A 13 8.03 -37.38 -14.51
C SER A 13 8.30 -36.22 -15.48
N GLU A 14 7.35 -35.85 -16.35
CA GLU A 14 7.51 -34.79 -17.33
C GLU A 14 7.44 -33.41 -16.71
N LEU A 15 6.77 -33.26 -15.57
CA LEU A 15 6.66 -32.00 -14.82
C LEU A 15 7.72 -31.86 -13.71
N SER A 16 8.60 -32.83 -13.52
CA SER A 16 9.77 -32.72 -12.63
C SER A 16 10.83 -31.81 -13.25
N LEU A 17 11.71 -31.24 -12.43
CA LEU A 17 12.79 -30.38 -12.91
C LEU A 17 13.60 -31.06 -14.03
N SER A 18 13.95 -32.34 -13.86
CA SER A 18 14.70 -33.12 -14.86
C SER A 18 13.98 -33.27 -16.20
N GLY A 19 12.63 -33.31 -16.19
CA GLY A 19 11.83 -33.32 -17.42
C GLY A 19 11.75 -31.97 -18.11
N LEU A 20 11.90 -30.86 -17.36
CA LEU A 20 11.78 -29.50 -17.87
C LEU A 20 13.11 -28.91 -18.37
N LEU A 21 14.25 -29.31 -17.80
CA LEU A 21 15.58 -28.81 -18.21
C LEU A 21 15.88 -28.94 -19.71
N PRO A 22 15.44 -30.01 -20.43
CA PRO A 22 15.65 -30.09 -21.87
C PRO A 22 14.98 -29.00 -22.70
N HIS A 23 14.01 -28.27 -22.16
CA HIS A 23 13.41 -27.09 -22.81
C HIS A 23 14.31 -25.87 -22.79
N LEU A 24 15.32 -25.82 -21.90
CA LEU A 24 16.25 -24.71 -21.77
C LEU A 24 17.45 -24.91 -22.71
N VAL A 25 17.76 -23.85 -23.45
CA VAL A 25 18.92 -23.81 -24.36
C VAL A 25 19.76 -22.60 -23.99
N ARG A 26 21.06 -22.78 -23.87
CA ARG A 26 21.98 -21.68 -23.59
C ARG A 26 22.70 -21.27 -24.88
N ASP A 27 22.68 -19.98 -25.18
CA ASP A 27 23.41 -19.35 -26.26
C ASP A 27 24.30 -18.18 -25.76
N GLU A 28 24.82 -17.38 -26.69
CA GLU A 28 25.68 -16.23 -26.36
C GLU A 28 24.91 -15.10 -25.61
N SER A 29 23.58 -15.04 -25.72
CA SER A 29 22.71 -14.03 -25.10
C SER A 29 22.21 -14.44 -23.71
N GLY A 30 22.47 -15.69 -23.30
CA GLY A 30 22.02 -16.29 -22.04
C GLY A 30 21.15 -17.51 -22.24
N TRP A 31 20.29 -17.80 -21.28
CA TRP A 31 19.34 -18.92 -21.36
C TRP A 31 18.05 -18.49 -22.05
N THR A 32 17.61 -19.31 -23.00
CA THR A 32 16.28 -19.25 -23.62
C THR A 32 15.55 -20.56 -23.35
N ALA A 33 14.25 -20.58 -23.52
CA ALA A 33 13.49 -21.82 -23.46
C ALA A 33 12.53 -21.93 -24.64
N THR A 34 12.19 -23.16 -24.99
CA THR A 34 11.17 -23.42 -25.99
C THR A 34 9.93 -24.03 -25.35
N TRP A 35 8.77 -23.50 -25.72
CA TRP A 35 7.50 -24.09 -25.34
C TRP A 35 6.60 -24.11 -26.57
N ARG A 36 6.30 -25.33 -27.06
CA ARG A 36 5.66 -25.53 -28.37
C ARG A 36 6.50 -24.89 -29.47
N ALA A 37 5.92 -23.94 -30.24
CA ALA A 37 6.62 -23.21 -31.29
C ALA A 37 7.18 -21.86 -30.87
N LEU A 38 7.08 -21.52 -29.58
CA LEU A 38 7.46 -20.20 -29.05
C LEU A 38 8.86 -20.26 -28.43
N THR A 39 9.61 -19.17 -28.59
CA THR A 39 10.86 -18.93 -27.86
C THR A 39 10.59 -18.03 -26.68
N LEU A 40 11.06 -18.43 -25.50
CA LEU A 40 10.84 -17.74 -24.24
C LEU A 40 12.15 -17.11 -23.76
N HIS A 41 12.06 -15.86 -23.26
CA HIS A 41 13.16 -15.11 -22.68
C HIS A 41 12.80 -14.55 -21.33
N SER A 42 13.79 -14.29 -20.49
CA SER A 42 13.65 -13.56 -19.23
C SER A 42 14.08 -12.12 -19.38
N VAL A 43 13.31 -11.21 -18.78
CA VAL A 43 13.76 -9.86 -18.48
C VAL A 43 13.54 -9.60 -17.00
N PHE A 44 14.33 -8.68 -16.43
CA PHE A 44 14.31 -8.38 -15.01
C PHE A 44 13.98 -6.92 -14.77
N GLN A 45 13.06 -6.63 -13.85
CA GLN A 45 12.74 -5.29 -13.43
C GLN A 45 13.18 -5.09 -11.98
N PRO A 46 13.95 -4.02 -11.67
CA PRO A 46 14.47 -3.81 -10.33
C PRO A 46 13.36 -3.41 -9.35
N VAL A 47 13.51 -3.88 -8.11
CA VAL A 47 12.73 -3.50 -6.93
C VAL A 47 13.65 -2.73 -6.00
N LEU A 48 13.28 -1.50 -5.66
CA LEU A 48 14.06 -0.60 -4.82
C LEU A 48 13.50 -0.58 -3.41
N SER A 49 14.36 -0.70 -2.39
CA SER A 49 14.03 -0.28 -1.04
C SER A 49 14.21 1.23 -0.89
N VAL A 50 13.11 1.92 -0.58
CA VAL A 50 13.13 3.37 -0.39
C VAL A 50 14.03 3.74 0.79
N THR A 51 13.84 3.11 1.93
CA THR A 51 14.60 3.39 3.15
C THR A 51 16.09 3.07 3.01
N HIS A 52 16.43 1.92 2.40
CA HIS A 52 17.84 1.48 2.26
C HIS A 52 18.54 2.09 1.03
N GLN A 53 17.82 2.78 0.17
CA GLN A 53 18.34 3.47 -1.02
C GLN A 53 19.12 2.54 -1.96
N CYS A 54 18.68 1.30 -2.06
CA CYS A 54 19.33 0.30 -2.90
C CYS A 54 18.32 -0.67 -3.52
N VAL A 55 18.71 -1.27 -4.63
CA VAL A 55 17.94 -2.37 -5.24
C VAL A 55 18.04 -3.59 -4.34
N VAL A 56 16.89 -4.12 -3.94
CA VAL A 56 16.77 -5.28 -3.03
C VAL A 56 16.31 -6.54 -3.73
N GLY A 57 15.84 -6.44 -4.97
CA GLY A 57 15.36 -7.57 -5.73
C GLY A 57 15.06 -7.23 -7.18
N TYR A 58 14.65 -8.26 -7.91
CA TYR A 58 14.31 -8.17 -9.31
C TYR A 58 13.10 -9.05 -9.61
N GLU A 59 12.08 -8.48 -10.21
CA GLU A 59 10.98 -9.27 -10.73
C GLU A 59 11.36 -9.86 -12.08
N ALA A 60 11.21 -11.18 -12.20
CA ALA A 60 11.46 -11.90 -13.44
C ALA A 60 10.18 -11.95 -14.28
N LEU A 61 10.26 -11.37 -15.46
CA LEU A 61 9.14 -11.23 -16.38
C LEU A 61 9.39 -12.06 -17.65
N LEU A 62 8.40 -12.87 -18.03
CA LEU A 62 8.46 -13.68 -19.24
C LEU A 62 8.23 -12.83 -20.49
N ARG A 63 9.03 -13.07 -21.51
CA ARG A 63 8.82 -12.58 -22.87
C ARG A 63 8.79 -13.76 -23.83
N ALA A 64 7.78 -13.80 -24.68
CA ALA A 64 7.61 -14.87 -25.65
C ALA A 64 7.61 -14.31 -27.07
N PHE A 65 8.20 -15.06 -27.99
CA PHE A 65 8.28 -14.70 -29.40
C PHE A 65 7.83 -15.89 -30.25
N ASP A 66 7.11 -15.61 -31.33
CA ASP A 66 6.71 -16.60 -32.30
C ASP A 66 7.89 -16.99 -33.23
N PRO A 67 7.73 -18.00 -34.13
CA PRO A 67 8.80 -18.43 -35.02
C PRO A 67 9.29 -17.37 -36.01
N VAL A 68 8.55 -16.30 -36.22
CA VAL A 68 8.95 -15.18 -37.10
C VAL A 68 9.51 -14.00 -36.29
N GLY A 69 9.64 -14.15 -34.95
CA GLY A 69 10.24 -13.16 -34.06
C GLY A 69 9.29 -12.08 -33.59
N LEU A 70 7.96 -12.23 -33.76
CA LEU A 70 6.98 -11.29 -33.24
C LEU A 70 6.70 -11.57 -31.77
N PRO A 71 6.56 -10.51 -30.94
CA PRO A 71 6.27 -10.68 -29.51
C PRO A 71 4.85 -11.20 -29.28
N VAL A 72 4.73 -12.14 -28.36
CA VAL A 72 3.45 -12.68 -27.86
C VAL A 72 3.27 -12.20 -26.43
N SER A 73 2.16 -11.51 -26.13
CA SER A 73 1.93 -11.03 -24.77
C SER A 73 1.75 -12.19 -23.79
N PRO A 74 2.17 -12.04 -22.52
CA PRO A 74 1.95 -13.06 -21.49
C PRO A 74 0.48 -13.47 -21.34
N GLU A 75 -0.47 -12.54 -21.47
CA GLU A 75 -1.89 -12.84 -21.43
C GLU A 75 -2.32 -13.80 -22.54
N VAL A 76 -1.91 -13.52 -23.78
CA VAL A 76 -2.19 -14.38 -24.94
C VAL A 76 -1.49 -15.73 -24.80
N LEU A 77 -0.24 -15.73 -24.31
CA LEU A 77 0.53 -16.93 -24.07
C LEU A 77 -0.19 -17.89 -23.11
N PHE A 78 -0.61 -17.37 -21.96
CA PHE A 78 -1.25 -18.19 -20.94
C PHE A 78 -2.73 -18.50 -21.22
N SER A 79 -3.48 -17.62 -21.88
CA SER A 79 -4.84 -17.93 -22.33
C SER A 79 -4.86 -18.97 -23.45
N GLY A 80 -3.75 -19.11 -24.17
CA GLY A 80 -3.54 -20.13 -25.19
C GLY A 80 -3.23 -21.53 -24.64
N THR A 81 -3.11 -21.72 -23.32
CA THR A 81 -2.95 -23.04 -22.70
C THR A 81 -4.26 -23.85 -22.83
N ARG A 82 -4.14 -25.11 -23.22
CA ARG A 82 -5.30 -25.98 -23.53
C ARG A 82 -5.79 -26.76 -22.32
N SER A 83 -4.97 -26.82 -21.26
CA SER A 83 -5.25 -27.57 -20.03
C SER A 83 -4.51 -26.96 -18.84
N ALA A 84 -4.92 -27.30 -17.63
CA ALA A 84 -4.20 -26.97 -16.39
C ALA A 84 -2.77 -27.58 -16.38
N ALA A 85 -2.57 -28.71 -17.05
CA ALA A 85 -1.25 -29.34 -17.20
C ALA A 85 -0.32 -28.48 -18.08
N ASP A 86 -0.82 -27.98 -19.22
CA ASP A 86 -0.07 -27.06 -20.08
C ASP A 86 0.31 -25.77 -19.35
N ALA A 87 -0.62 -25.21 -18.60
CA ALA A 87 -0.38 -24.00 -17.82
C ALA A 87 0.73 -24.19 -16.77
N ARG A 88 0.73 -25.37 -16.11
CA ARG A 88 1.78 -25.73 -15.15
C ARG A 88 3.12 -25.97 -15.78
N GLU A 89 3.15 -26.65 -16.92
CA GLU A 89 4.38 -26.87 -17.67
C GLU A 89 5.02 -25.54 -18.05
N LEU A 90 4.25 -24.65 -18.66
CA LEU A 90 4.71 -23.30 -19.03
C LEU A 90 5.20 -22.50 -17.82
N ASP A 91 4.44 -22.48 -16.71
CA ASP A 91 4.81 -21.80 -15.48
C ASP A 91 6.13 -22.33 -14.90
N ARG A 92 6.34 -23.65 -14.90
CA ARG A 92 7.57 -24.25 -14.41
C ARG A 92 8.76 -24.02 -15.36
N ILE A 93 8.57 -24.11 -16.67
CA ILE A 93 9.62 -23.77 -17.67
C ILE A 93 10.03 -22.29 -17.45
N ALA A 94 9.07 -21.38 -17.31
CA ALA A 94 9.36 -19.96 -17.07
C ALA A 94 10.20 -19.77 -15.80
N ARG A 95 9.84 -20.41 -14.68
CA ARG A 95 10.62 -20.32 -13.43
C ARG A 95 12.03 -20.90 -13.57
N CYS A 96 12.19 -22.04 -14.23
CA CYS A 96 13.52 -22.59 -14.56
C CYS A 96 14.34 -21.59 -15.34
N LEU A 97 13.76 -21.01 -16.40
CA LEU A 97 14.41 -20.03 -17.26
C LEU A 97 14.81 -18.77 -16.48
N HIS A 98 13.91 -18.25 -15.63
CA HIS A 98 14.18 -17.07 -14.82
C HIS A 98 15.32 -17.28 -13.84
N VAL A 99 15.31 -18.40 -13.11
CA VAL A 99 16.38 -18.72 -12.17
C VAL A 99 17.71 -18.96 -12.88
N ALA A 100 17.73 -19.67 -14.00
CA ALA A 100 18.94 -19.90 -14.78
C ALA A 100 19.59 -18.57 -15.22
N ASN A 101 18.79 -17.65 -15.80
CA ASN A 101 19.29 -16.34 -16.24
C ASN A 101 19.71 -15.45 -15.07
N PHE A 102 18.98 -15.47 -13.95
CA PHE A 102 19.34 -14.70 -12.77
C PHE A 102 20.68 -15.14 -12.17
N MET A 103 20.88 -16.44 -12.05
CA MET A 103 22.13 -16.99 -11.52
C MET A 103 23.32 -16.72 -12.44
N GLU A 104 23.11 -16.71 -13.76
CA GLU A 104 24.17 -16.41 -14.74
C GLU A 104 24.69 -14.96 -14.60
N GLN A 105 23.82 -14.02 -14.22
CA GLN A 105 24.20 -12.62 -14.04
C GLN A 105 24.96 -12.36 -12.73
N ARG A 106 25.16 -13.39 -11.90
CA ARG A 106 25.99 -13.36 -10.69
C ARG A 106 25.66 -12.21 -9.73
N VAL A 107 24.38 -11.90 -9.57
CA VAL A 107 23.91 -10.89 -8.62
C VAL A 107 24.27 -11.32 -7.21
N ALA A 108 25.13 -10.54 -6.54
CA ALA A 108 25.71 -10.91 -5.25
C ALA A 108 24.65 -11.04 -4.15
N SER A 109 23.61 -10.18 -4.17
CA SER A 109 22.53 -10.14 -3.19
C SER A 109 21.23 -9.70 -3.84
N GLY A 110 20.12 -9.87 -3.11
CA GLY A 110 18.80 -9.46 -3.54
C GLY A 110 17.89 -10.64 -3.85
N TRP A 111 16.60 -10.34 -3.83
CA TRP A 111 15.53 -11.30 -4.06
C TRP A 111 15.26 -11.47 -5.56
N LEU A 112 14.81 -12.67 -5.92
CA LEU A 112 14.21 -12.96 -7.22
C LEU A 112 12.71 -13.18 -7.03
N PHE A 113 11.90 -12.29 -7.57
CA PHE A 113 10.46 -12.40 -7.57
C PHE A 113 10.01 -13.27 -8.74
N LEU A 114 9.20 -14.28 -8.44
CA LEU A 114 8.74 -15.28 -9.39
C LEU A 114 7.22 -15.37 -9.38
N ASN A 115 6.61 -14.98 -10.47
CA ASN A 115 5.17 -15.08 -10.68
C ASN A 115 4.69 -16.53 -10.61
N THR A 116 3.54 -16.76 -9.97
CA THR A 116 2.90 -18.07 -9.89
C THR A 116 1.39 -17.93 -10.04
N ARG A 117 0.82 -18.74 -10.92
CA ARG A 117 -0.62 -18.71 -11.17
C ARG A 117 -1.41 -19.59 -10.19
N PRO A 118 -2.61 -19.16 -9.75
CA PRO A 118 -3.45 -19.95 -8.85
C PRO A 118 -3.78 -21.35 -9.36
N GLN A 119 -4.01 -21.51 -10.67
CA GLN A 119 -4.31 -22.79 -11.30
C GLN A 119 -3.20 -23.85 -11.12
N VAL A 120 -1.99 -23.41 -10.83
CA VAL A 120 -0.87 -24.30 -10.55
C VAL A 120 -1.01 -24.99 -9.19
N PHE A 121 -1.83 -24.41 -8.29
CA PHE A 121 -2.06 -24.95 -6.94
C PHE A 121 -3.20 -25.97 -6.83
N GLU A 122 -4.14 -25.98 -7.78
CA GLU A 122 -5.37 -26.78 -7.72
C GLU A 122 -5.17 -28.30 -7.73
N THR A 123 -3.99 -28.81 -7.97
CA THR A 123 -3.76 -30.23 -8.27
C THR A 123 -2.93 -31.00 -7.24
N GLY A 124 -2.80 -30.49 -6.01
CA GLY A 124 -2.19 -31.23 -4.90
C GLY A 124 -0.69 -31.52 -5.03
N TRP A 125 -0.02 -30.93 -6.04
CA TRP A 125 1.42 -31.11 -6.18
C TRP A 125 2.16 -30.15 -5.25
N PRO A 126 3.07 -30.60 -4.39
CA PRO A 126 3.76 -29.73 -3.45
C PRO A 126 4.68 -28.75 -4.21
N GLN A 127 4.27 -27.49 -4.27
CA GLN A 127 5.08 -26.40 -4.83
C GLN A 127 6.43 -26.28 -4.12
N ARG A 128 6.46 -26.56 -2.82
CA ARG A 128 7.69 -26.61 -2.03
C ARG A 128 8.72 -27.53 -2.66
N THR A 129 8.34 -28.75 -3.06
CA THR A 129 9.25 -29.70 -3.69
C THR A 129 9.88 -29.14 -4.96
N PHE A 130 9.11 -28.42 -5.79
CA PHE A 130 9.65 -27.82 -7.00
C PHE A 130 10.60 -26.65 -6.73
N ILE A 131 10.30 -25.81 -5.74
CA ILE A 131 11.20 -24.73 -5.29
C ILE A 131 12.48 -25.33 -4.70
N ASP A 132 12.37 -26.40 -3.90
CA ASP A 132 13.50 -27.11 -3.32
C ASP A 132 14.43 -27.67 -4.43
N GLU A 133 13.84 -28.34 -5.44
CA GLU A 133 14.56 -28.86 -6.61
C GLU A 133 15.26 -27.73 -7.40
N LEU A 134 14.55 -26.61 -7.62
CA LEU A 134 15.03 -25.44 -8.35
C LEU A 134 16.20 -24.77 -7.62
N SER A 135 16.03 -24.52 -6.32
CA SER A 135 17.04 -23.97 -5.43
C SER A 135 18.30 -24.85 -5.41
N ALA A 136 18.13 -26.16 -5.20
CA ALA A 136 19.24 -27.09 -5.15
C ALA A 136 19.99 -27.22 -6.49
N HIS A 137 19.25 -27.24 -7.61
CA HIS A 137 19.85 -27.41 -8.95
C HIS A 137 20.65 -26.21 -9.41
N PHE A 138 20.07 -25.00 -9.26
CA PHE A 138 20.70 -23.75 -9.72
C PHE A 138 21.57 -23.08 -8.65
N GLY A 139 21.53 -23.54 -7.40
CA GLY A 139 22.29 -22.95 -6.29
C GLY A 139 21.76 -21.60 -5.83
N LEU A 140 20.48 -21.29 -6.08
CA LEU A 140 19.81 -20.08 -5.57
C LEU A 140 19.23 -20.37 -4.19
N PRO A 141 19.71 -19.74 -3.10
CA PRO A 141 19.14 -19.92 -1.76
C PRO A 141 17.67 -19.56 -1.72
N GLN A 142 16.86 -20.35 -1.00
CA GLN A 142 15.39 -20.14 -0.95
C GLN A 142 15.02 -18.79 -0.34
N GLU A 143 15.75 -18.31 0.64
CA GLU A 143 15.57 -17.00 1.25
C GLU A 143 15.77 -15.82 0.28
N ARG A 144 16.26 -16.10 -0.93
CA ARG A 144 16.34 -15.14 -2.02
C ARG A 144 15.20 -15.27 -3.03
N ILE A 145 14.23 -16.13 -2.79
CA ILE A 145 13.08 -16.33 -3.66
C ILE A 145 11.84 -15.67 -3.04
N VAL A 146 11.13 -14.89 -3.83
CA VAL A 146 9.79 -14.36 -3.50
C VAL A 146 8.80 -14.96 -4.49
N ILE A 147 7.81 -15.67 -3.99
CA ILE A 147 6.73 -16.22 -4.81
C ILE A 147 5.57 -15.23 -4.84
N GLU A 148 5.24 -14.73 -6.01
CA GLU A 148 4.11 -13.85 -6.25
C GLU A 148 2.86 -14.64 -6.56
N VAL A 149 1.80 -14.38 -5.81
CA VAL A 149 0.50 -15.02 -5.97
C VAL A 149 -0.50 -13.98 -6.46
N LEU A 150 -1.00 -14.16 -7.70
CA LEU A 150 -1.99 -13.26 -8.30
C LEU A 150 -3.28 -13.19 -7.48
N GLU A 151 -3.90 -12.02 -7.44
CA GLU A 151 -5.17 -11.76 -6.73
C GLU A 151 -6.41 -12.31 -7.43
N GLN A 152 -6.30 -13.06 -8.53
CA GLN A 152 -7.45 -13.60 -9.24
C GLN A 152 -8.31 -14.49 -8.33
N PRO A 153 -9.67 -14.46 -8.49
CA PRO A 153 -10.52 -15.41 -7.81
C PRO A 153 -10.06 -16.81 -8.22
N ALA A 154 -9.40 -17.52 -7.32
CA ALA A 154 -9.23 -18.93 -7.50
C ALA A 154 -10.62 -19.57 -7.29
N ASP A 155 -11.06 -20.44 -8.19
CA ASP A 155 -12.25 -21.26 -7.97
C ASP A 155 -12.11 -22.08 -6.67
N ASP A 156 -10.88 -22.19 -6.17
CA ASP A 156 -10.55 -22.80 -4.90
C ASP A 156 -9.50 -22.00 -4.09
N GLU A 157 -9.94 -20.97 -3.35
CA GLU A 157 -9.12 -20.28 -2.34
C GLU A 157 -8.55 -21.22 -1.28
N SER A 158 -9.19 -22.39 -1.08
CA SER A 158 -8.75 -23.41 -0.12
C SER A 158 -7.45 -24.04 -0.57
N ALA A 159 -7.20 -24.17 -1.88
CA ALA A 159 -5.96 -24.72 -2.43
C ALA A 159 -4.77 -23.79 -2.15
N VAL A 160 -4.93 -22.47 -2.33
CA VAL A 160 -3.90 -21.47 -2.02
C VAL A 160 -3.62 -21.45 -0.51
N ALA A 161 -4.66 -21.42 0.32
CA ALA A 161 -4.52 -21.44 1.78
C ALA A 161 -3.83 -22.74 2.26
N SER A 162 -4.20 -23.89 1.69
CA SER A 162 -3.60 -25.18 2.02
C SER A 162 -2.13 -25.26 1.62
N MET A 163 -1.76 -24.70 0.47
CA MET A 163 -0.37 -24.61 0.04
C MET A 163 0.45 -23.74 1.00
N LEU A 164 -0.05 -22.57 1.36
CA LEU A 164 0.65 -21.66 2.27
C LEU A 164 0.80 -22.28 3.67
N ALA A 165 -0.20 -23.00 4.16
CA ALA A 165 -0.14 -23.73 5.42
C ALA A 165 0.85 -24.91 5.35
N ALA A 166 0.86 -25.65 4.25
CA ALA A 166 1.78 -26.78 4.03
C ALA A 166 3.24 -26.33 3.83
N SER A 167 3.45 -25.05 3.49
CA SER A 167 4.79 -24.47 3.32
C SER A 167 5.39 -23.88 4.61
N GLN A 168 4.76 -24.09 5.77
CA GLN A 168 5.28 -23.64 7.06
C GLN A 168 6.12 -24.71 7.76
N PRO A 169 7.30 -24.43 8.32
CA PRO A 169 8.10 -23.20 8.12
C PRO A 169 8.64 -23.14 6.69
N ARG A 170 8.65 -21.96 6.12
CA ARG A 170 9.16 -21.71 4.76
C ARG A 170 10.42 -20.86 4.80
N ASP A 171 11.33 -21.14 3.89
CA ASP A 171 12.58 -20.41 3.77
C ASP A 171 12.51 -19.33 2.66
N PHE A 172 11.44 -19.33 1.82
CA PHE A 172 11.15 -18.33 0.79
C PHE A 172 10.05 -17.37 1.21
N LEU A 173 10.02 -16.19 0.61
CA LEU A 173 9.01 -15.14 0.86
C LEU A 173 7.79 -15.32 -0.04
N ILE A 174 6.65 -14.79 0.41
CA ILE A 174 5.40 -14.73 -0.36
C ILE A 174 4.98 -13.28 -0.54
N ALA A 175 4.63 -12.93 -1.77
CA ALA A 175 4.00 -11.66 -2.12
C ALA A 175 2.58 -11.90 -2.66
N ILE A 176 1.62 -11.08 -2.23
CA ILE A 176 0.31 -10.96 -2.89
C ILE A 176 0.44 -9.87 -3.94
N ASP A 177 0.11 -10.21 -5.18
CA ASP A 177 0.20 -9.33 -6.34
C ASP A 177 -1.14 -8.67 -6.69
N ASP A 178 -1.08 -7.54 -7.46
CA ASP A 178 -2.24 -6.78 -7.98
C ASP A 178 -3.22 -6.27 -6.91
N PHE A 179 -2.78 -6.03 -5.66
CA PHE A 179 -3.65 -5.58 -4.58
C PHE A 179 -4.31 -4.24 -4.92
N GLY A 180 -5.65 -4.24 -4.95
CA GLY A 180 -6.45 -3.04 -5.23
C GLY A 180 -7.17 -3.03 -6.58
N THR A 181 -7.05 -4.07 -7.39
CA THR A 181 -7.70 -4.15 -8.72
C THR A 181 -9.19 -4.49 -8.69
N GLY A 182 -9.77 -4.65 -7.49
CA GLY A 182 -11.22 -4.82 -7.30
C GLY A 182 -11.63 -6.12 -6.63
N PHE A 183 -10.76 -7.09 -6.56
CA PHE A 183 -10.94 -8.33 -5.79
C PHE A 183 -10.14 -8.30 -4.48
N SER A 184 -9.51 -7.18 -4.16
CA SER A 184 -8.68 -6.99 -2.97
C SER A 184 -9.48 -7.28 -1.72
N ASN A 185 -9.17 -8.39 -1.12
CA ASN A 185 -9.82 -8.84 0.07
C ASN A 185 -8.80 -8.84 1.22
N PHE A 186 -8.96 -7.92 2.19
CA PHE A 186 -8.17 -7.93 3.40
C PHE A 186 -8.19 -9.30 4.11
N ASP A 187 -9.26 -10.09 3.90
CA ASP A 187 -9.34 -11.46 4.37
C ASP A 187 -8.17 -12.32 3.87
N ARG A 188 -7.72 -12.11 2.63
CA ARG A 188 -6.56 -12.83 2.07
C ARG A 188 -5.26 -12.45 2.78
N VAL A 189 -5.06 -11.16 3.09
CA VAL A 189 -3.88 -10.72 3.87
C VAL A 189 -3.87 -11.39 5.24
N TRP A 190 -5.02 -11.45 5.92
CA TRP A 190 -5.13 -12.10 7.24
C TRP A 190 -4.97 -13.63 7.18
N ARG A 191 -5.51 -14.27 6.16
CA ARG A 191 -5.45 -15.73 6.00
C ARG A 191 -4.08 -16.21 5.53
N PHE A 192 -3.48 -15.51 4.58
CA PHE A 192 -2.24 -15.92 3.94
C PHE A 192 -0.99 -15.41 4.66
N ARG A 193 -1.12 -14.31 5.41
CA ARG A 193 -0.01 -13.63 6.09
C ARG A 193 1.21 -13.51 5.17
N PRO A 194 1.07 -12.78 4.06
CA PRO A 194 2.16 -12.59 3.12
C PRO A 194 3.28 -11.79 3.76
N ASP A 195 4.50 -11.98 3.29
CA ASP A 195 5.64 -11.17 3.68
C ASP A 195 5.59 -9.79 3.00
N ILE A 196 5.04 -9.75 1.77
CA ILE A 196 4.94 -8.54 0.93
C ILE A 196 3.53 -8.45 0.34
N VAL A 197 2.98 -7.22 0.24
CA VAL A 197 1.81 -6.90 -0.58
C VAL A 197 2.24 -5.90 -1.65
N LYS A 198 1.96 -6.22 -2.93
CA LYS A 198 2.24 -5.36 -4.07
C LYS A 198 0.99 -4.54 -4.40
N LEU A 199 1.06 -3.23 -4.21
CA LEU A 199 -0.03 -2.31 -4.56
C LEU A 199 -0.03 -2.08 -6.07
N ASP A 200 -1.15 -2.38 -6.70
CA ASP A 200 -1.32 -2.19 -8.14
C ASP A 200 -1.16 -0.73 -8.56
N ARG A 201 -0.61 -0.53 -9.75
CA ARG A 201 -0.42 0.77 -10.40
C ARG A 201 -1.66 1.66 -10.34
N SER A 202 -2.87 1.09 -10.42
CA SER A 202 -4.10 1.88 -10.41
C SER A 202 -4.36 2.57 -9.06
N LEU A 203 -3.84 2.02 -7.95
CA LEU A 203 -3.86 2.68 -6.64
C LEU A 203 -2.84 3.82 -6.59
N VAL A 204 -1.61 3.56 -7.04
CA VAL A 204 -0.53 4.55 -7.12
C VAL A 204 -0.93 5.74 -7.97
N ALA A 205 -1.43 5.50 -9.18
CA ALA A 205 -1.87 6.55 -10.11
C ALA A 205 -3.09 7.35 -9.62
N ARG A 206 -3.89 6.82 -8.70
CA ARG A 206 -5.01 7.56 -8.08
C ARG A 206 -4.55 8.45 -6.95
N ALA A 207 -3.55 8.03 -6.19
CA ALA A 207 -3.04 8.79 -5.04
C ALA A 207 -2.64 10.22 -5.41
N GLY A 208 -2.04 10.45 -6.59
CA GLY A 208 -1.61 11.77 -7.06
C GLY A 208 -2.69 12.61 -7.77
N LYS A 209 -3.94 12.13 -7.90
CA LYS A 209 -4.95 12.81 -8.73
C LYS A 209 -6.02 13.60 -7.98
N ARG A 210 -6.16 13.42 -6.68
CA ARG A 210 -7.18 14.10 -5.86
C ARG A 210 -6.58 14.56 -4.55
N GLU A 211 -6.84 15.81 -4.17
CA GLU A 211 -6.56 16.28 -2.81
C GLU A 211 -7.26 15.36 -1.80
N GLY A 212 -6.50 14.78 -0.87
CA GLY A 212 -6.98 13.85 0.15
C GLY A 212 -6.80 12.35 -0.16
N ASP A 213 -6.56 11.96 -1.42
CA ASP A 213 -6.27 10.55 -1.77
C ASP A 213 -4.86 10.14 -1.28
N ASP A 214 -3.94 11.10 -1.14
CA ASP A 214 -2.59 10.89 -0.58
C ASP A 214 -2.66 10.34 0.85
N SER A 215 -3.58 10.85 1.66
CA SER A 215 -3.79 10.37 3.03
C SER A 215 -4.37 8.95 3.05
N MET A 216 -5.17 8.57 2.05
CA MET A 216 -5.79 7.26 1.99
C MET A 216 -4.76 6.15 1.70
N ILE A 217 -3.81 6.41 0.78
CA ILE A 217 -2.73 5.43 0.51
C ILE A 217 -1.83 5.25 1.73
N GLY A 218 -1.52 6.34 2.47
CA GLY A 218 -0.75 6.27 3.71
C GLY A 218 -1.45 5.45 4.80
N HIS A 219 -2.77 5.60 4.95
CA HIS A 219 -3.53 4.77 5.89
C HIS A 219 -3.60 3.30 5.48
N LEU A 220 -3.70 3.02 4.17
CA LEU A 220 -3.66 1.67 3.63
C LEU A 220 -2.32 1.00 3.94
N ILE A 221 -1.21 1.67 3.65
CA ILE A 221 0.15 1.18 3.93
C ILE A 221 0.33 0.94 5.44
N ALA A 222 -0.04 1.91 6.28
CA ALA A 222 0.04 1.77 7.74
C ALA A 222 -0.77 0.57 8.26
N MET A 223 -1.93 0.27 7.68
CA MET A 223 -2.75 -0.89 8.04
C MET A 223 -2.08 -2.20 7.63
N LEU A 224 -1.45 -2.26 6.45
CA LEU A 224 -0.67 -3.42 6.00
C LEU A 224 0.55 -3.64 6.91
N HIS A 225 1.27 -2.59 7.28
CA HIS A 225 2.36 -2.67 8.27
C HIS A 225 1.89 -3.21 9.63
N GLN A 226 0.72 -2.80 10.11
CA GLN A 226 0.15 -3.33 11.36
C GLN A 226 -0.20 -4.82 11.28
N SER A 227 -0.40 -5.36 10.09
CA SER A 227 -0.57 -6.81 9.88
C SER A 227 0.76 -7.57 9.82
N GLY A 228 1.90 -6.87 9.89
CA GLY A 228 3.24 -7.44 9.80
C GLY A 228 3.73 -7.67 8.37
N THR A 229 3.16 -6.96 7.40
CA THR A 229 3.43 -7.13 5.96
C THR A 229 4.17 -5.91 5.42
N LEU A 230 5.21 -6.12 4.61
CA LEU A 230 5.90 -5.07 3.86
C LEU A 230 5.10 -4.70 2.61
N VAL A 231 5.26 -3.46 2.15
CA VAL A 231 4.49 -2.93 1.03
C VAL A 231 5.40 -2.54 -0.13
N LEU A 232 5.09 -3.08 -1.32
CA LEU A 232 5.73 -2.73 -2.58
C LEU A 232 4.70 -1.99 -3.46
N ALA A 233 5.02 -0.77 -3.89
CA ALA A 233 4.18 -0.03 -4.83
C ALA A 233 4.68 -0.24 -6.26
N GLU A 234 3.76 -0.64 -7.14
CA GLU A 234 4.06 -0.94 -8.53
C GLU A 234 3.68 0.18 -9.49
N GLY A 235 4.32 0.15 -10.66
CA GLY A 235 4.01 1.05 -11.75
C GLY A 235 4.30 2.51 -11.47
N VAL A 236 5.28 2.80 -10.61
CA VAL A 236 5.73 4.17 -10.36
C VAL A 236 6.40 4.73 -11.62
N GLU A 237 5.85 5.82 -12.16
CA GLU A 237 6.32 6.42 -13.40
C GLU A 237 6.84 7.84 -13.24
N THR A 238 6.41 8.55 -12.18
CA THR A 238 6.74 9.98 -11.97
C THR A 238 7.37 10.27 -10.62
N ASP A 239 8.06 11.40 -10.53
CA ASP A 239 8.62 11.92 -9.27
C ASP A 239 7.52 12.20 -8.25
N GLU A 240 6.35 12.68 -8.72
CA GLU A 240 5.21 13.01 -7.88
C GLU A 240 4.62 11.75 -7.23
N GLU A 241 4.43 10.67 -8.00
CA GLU A 241 3.97 9.37 -7.47
C GLU A 241 4.93 8.84 -6.41
N LEU A 242 6.24 8.87 -6.70
CA LEU A 242 7.25 8.43 -5.74
C LEU A 242 7.26 9.28 -4.48
N MET A 243 7.13 10.62 -4.60
CA MET A 243 7.07 11.53 -3.45
C MET A 243 5.91 11.19 -2.52
N ILE A 244 4.72 10.95 -3.06
CA ILE A 244 3.52 10.56 -2.29
C ILE A 244 3.74 9.24 -1.57
N LEU A 245 4.33 8.26 -2.25
CA LEU A 245 4.62 6.95 -1.66
C LEU A 245 5.69 7.05 -0.56
N MET A 246 6.70 7.91 -0.72
CA MET A 246 7.69 8.18 0.33
C MET A 246 7.05 8.81 1.57
N GLN A 247 6.11 9.74 1.39
CA GLN A 247 5.33 10.33 2.49
C GLN A 247 4.40 9.32 3.17
N ALA A 248 3.96 8.32 2.42
CA ALA A 248 3.11 7.23 2.91
C ALA A 248 3.88 6.10 3.60
N ASP A 249 5.21 6.23 3.75
CA ASP A 249 6.11 5.25 4.38
C ASP A 249 6.14 3.89 3.66
N VAL A 250 6.12 3.90 2.30
CA VAL A 250 6.25 2.68 1.50
C VAL A 250 7.64 2.04 1.67
N ASP A 251 7.71 0.71 1.74
CA ASP A 251 8.98 -0.02 1.89
C ASP A 251 9.73 -0.15 0.57
N PHE A 252 9.00 -0.56 -0.48
CA PHE A 252 9.57 -0.86 -1.79
C PHE A 252 8.80 -0.18 -2.90
N VAL A 253 9.51 0.12 -3.98
CA VAL A 253 8.92 0.67 -5.20
C VAL A 253 9.47 -0.03 -6.44
N GLN A 254 8.62 -0.16 -7.45
CA GLN A 254 8.92 -0.69 -8.76
C GLN A 254 8.16 0.09 -9.82
N GLY A 255 8.78 0.31 -10.98
CA GLY A 255 8.12 1.01 -12.08
C GLY A 255 9.11 1.58 -13.09
N PHE A 256 8.59 2.18 -14.15
CA PHE A 256 9.43 2.74 -15.22
C PHE A 256 10.25 3.95 -14.76
N TRP A 257 9.83 4.60 -13.68
CA TRP A 257 10.65 5.63 -13.04
C TRP A 257 12.01 5.09 -12.62
N LEU A 258 12.06 3.86 -12.07
CA LEU A 258 13.29 3.22 -11.62
C LEU A 258 14.06 2.59 -12.78
N GLY A 259 13.36 1.85 -13.64
CA GLY A 259 13.93 1.19 -14.80
C GLY A 259 12.90 0.32 -15.52
N GLN A 260 13.10 0.20 -16.83
CA GLN A 260 12.31 -0.75 -17.63
C GLN A 260 12.85 -2.16 -17.47
N PRO A 261 12.00 -3.19 -17.60
CA PRO A 261 12.45 -4.57 -17.64
C PRO A 261 13.52 -4.80 -18.72
N ASN A 262 14.64 -5.38 -18.35
CA ASN A 262 15.78 -5.60 -19.24
C ASN A 262 16.34 -7.02 -19.10
N GLY A 263 16.88 -7.59 -20.17
CA GLY A 263 17.57 -8.88 -20.13
C GLY A 263 18.87 -8.84 -19.31
N SER A 264 19.54 -7.69 -19.26
CA SER A 264 20.70 -7.43 -18.42
C SER A 264 20.28 -6.70 -17.14
N ILE A 265 20.53 -7.29 -15.98
CA ILE A 265 20.31 -6.67 -14.66
C ILE A 265 21.19 -5.44 -14.48
N GLU A 266 22.46 -5.50 -14.92
CA GLU A 266 23.37 -4.37 -14.85
C GLU A 266 22.82 -3.16 -15.63
N ALA A 267 22.31 -3.38 -16.83
CA ALA A 267 21.67 -2.33 -17.63
C ALA A 267 20.38 -1.80 -16.98
N ALA A 268 19.59 -2.68 -16.36
CA ALA A 268 18.34 -2.30 -15.70
C ALA A 268 18.56 -1.36 -14.50
N VAL A 269 19.71 -1.43 -13.82
CA VAL A 269 20.00 -0.66 -12.61
C VAL A 269 20.98 0.49 -12.82
N ALA A 270 21.49 0.70 -14.02
CA ALA A 270 22.57 1.64 -14.28
C ALA A 270 22.26 3.10 -13.84
N SER A 271 21.01 3.55 -14.01
CA SER A 271 20.58 4.91 -13.64
C SER A 271 20.11 5.04 -12.18
N VAL A 272 19.85 3.93 -11.51
CA VAL A 272 19.17 3.88 -10.20
C VAL A 272 19.89 4.71 -9.12
N PRO A 273 21.22 4.64 -8.94
CA PRO A 273 21.89 5.40 -7.88
C PRO A 273 21.69 6.92 -7.99
N ALA A 274 21.84 7.47 -9.20
CA ALA A 274 21.68 8.92 -9.42
C ALA A 274 20.22 9.38 -9.24
N GLN A 275 19.26 8.55 -9.67
CA GLN A 275 17.84 8.83 -9.50
C GLN A 275 17.45 8.87 -8.02
N ILE A 276 17.93 7.91 -7.23
CA ILE A 276 17.66 7.83 -5.79
C ILE A 276 18.25 9.04 -5.07
N GLU A 277 19.50 9.39 -5.31
CA GLU A 277 20.17 10.54 -4.69
C GLU A 277 19.39 11.83 -4.98
N SER A 278 18.99 12.03 -6.25
CA SER A 278 18.19 13.18 -6.65
C SER A 278 16.84 13.23 -5.92
N MET A 279 16.15 12.10 -5.83
CA MET A 279 14.83 12.02 -5.22
C MET A 279 14.86 12.25 -3.71
N TRP A 280 15.83 11.68 -3.00
CA TRP A 280 16.03 11.94 -1.58
C TRP A 280 16.37 13.41 -1.29
N GLY A 281 17.09 14.08 -2.18
CA GLY A 281 17.29 15.53 -2.11
C GLY A 281 15.97 16.30 -2.16
N LYS A 282 15.11 15.97 -3.14
CA LYS A 282 13.78 16.59 -3.28
C LYS A 282 12.87 16.30 -2.09
N PHE A 283 12.88 15.08 -1.58
CA PHE A 283 12.10 14.67 -0.40
C PHE A 283 12.53 15.45 0.85
N ALA A 284 13.83 15.57 1.09
CA ALA A 284 14.36 16.33 2.22
C ALA A 284 14.00 17.84 2.13
N ASP A 285 13.98 18.42 0.93
CA ASP A 285 13.54 19.80 0.71
C ASP A 285 12.04 19.97 1.00
N TYR A 286 11.23 19.04 0.51
CA TYR A 286 9.79 18.98 0.77
C TYR A 286 9.49 18.89 2.28
N GLU A 287 10.12 17.93 2.98
CA GLU A 287 9.93 17.75 4.42
C GLU A 287 10.30 19.00 5.21
N ARG A 288 11.41 19.67 4.87
CA ARG A 288 11.81 20.92 5.51
C ARG A 288 10.80 22.04 5.29
N ALA A 289 10.29 22.18 4.07
CA ALA A 289 9.28 23.19 3.73
C ALA A 289 7.96 22.90 4.44
N HIS A 290 7.53 21.63 4.45
CA HIS A 290 6.29 21.18 5.10
C HIS A 290 6.35 21.31 6.61
N ALA A 291 7.45 20.90 7.25
CA ALA A 291 7.66 21.05 8.69
C ALA A 291 7.63 22.54 9.11
N ARG A 292 8.27 23.41 8.35
CA ARG A 292 8.24 24.87 8.60
C ARG A 292 6.84 25.44 8.48
N HIS A 293 6.12 25.07 7.42
CA HIS A 293 4.73 25.53 7.21
C HIS A 293 3.81 25.06 8.33
N LYS A 294 3.91 23.79 8.71
CA LYS A 294 3.15 23.19 9.80
C LYS A 294 3.44 23.85 11.15
N GLN A 295 4.71 24.12 11.45
CA GLN A 295 5.11 24.79 12.68
C GLN A 295 4.55 26.22 12.77
N LEU A 296 4.67 27.01 11.71
CA LEU A 296 4.13 28.40 11.66
C LEU A 296 2.60 28.42 11.82
N GLY A 297 1.90 27.46 11.19
CA GLY A 297 0.46 27.33 11.35
C GLY A 297 0.06 26.94 12.77
N PHE A 298 0.80 26.05 13.42
CA PHE A 298 0.46 25.54 14.75
C PHE A 298 0.79 26.50 15.90
N GLU A 299 1.80 27.37 15.78
CA GLU A 299 2.15 28.33 16.80
C GLU A 299 0.98 29.29 17.09
N GLY A 300 0.37 29.85 16.06
CA GLY A 300 -0.80 30.73 16.20
C GLY A 300 -2.00 30.03 16.86
N PHE A 301 -2.23 28.75 16.51
CA PHE A 301 -3.29 27.97 17.14
C PHE A 301 -2.99 27.63 18.60
N ALA A 302 -1.77 27.28 18.95
CA ALA A 302 -1.38 26.96 20.32
C ALA A 302 -1.54 28.19 21.25
N GLU A 303 -1.17 29.36 20.78
CA GLU A 303 -1.36 30.63 21.51
C GLU A 303 -2.85 30.91 21.74
N ALA A 304 -3.68 30.79 20.71
CA ALA A 304 -5.10 31.03 20.79
C ALA A 304 -5.82 30.05 21.75
N VAL A 305 -5.45 28.74 21.68
CA VAL A 305 -5.99 27.71 22.58
C VAL A 305 -5.56 27.97 24.02
N THR A 306 -4.34 28.41 24.27
CA THR A 306 -3.85 28.79 25.61
C THR A 306 -4.62 29.96 26.13
N ALA A 307 -4.81 31.03 25.35
CA ALA A 307 -5.59 32.20 25.72
C ALA A 307 -7.06 31.85 26.02
N ALA A 308 -7.64 30.91 25.24
CA ALA A 308 -8.99 30.44 25.48
C ALA A 308 -9.10 29.63 26.79
N ALA A 309 -8.14 28.76 27.08
CA ALA A 309 -8.10 28.01 28.33
C ALA A 309 -7.95 28.92 29.54
N ASP A 310 -7.12 29.97 29.45
CA ASP A 310 -6.95 30.98 30.50
C ASP A 310 -8.25 31.79 30.71
N ALA A 311 -8.93 32.17 29.65
CA ALA A 311 -10.22 32.83 29.74
C ALA A 311 -11.26 31.97 30.44
N TYR A 312 -11.35 30.67 30.07
CA TYR A 312 -12.25 29.71 30.71
C TYR A 312 -11.86 29.46 32.19
N ARG A 313 -10.56 29.34 32.48
CA ARG A 313 -10.08 29.16 33.87
C ARG A 313 -10.55 30.28 34.80
N ASN A 314 -10.53 31.51 34.27
CA ASN A 314 -10.93 32.68 35.06
C ASN A 314 -12.44 32.89 35.19
N THR A 315 -13.21 32.55 34.15
CA THR A 315 -14.64 32.90 34.08
C THR A 315 -15.57 31.70 34.18
N GLY A 316 -15.15 30.51 33.74
CA GLY A 316 -16.03 29.35 33.58
C GLY A 316 -16.99 29.45 32.38
N ASP A 317 -16.83 30.49 31.57
CA ASP A 317 -17.68 30.81 30.43
C ASP A 317 -17.00 30.37 29.13
N LEU A 318 -17.64 29.40 28.45
CA LEU A 318 -17.09 28.84 27.20
C LEU A 318 -17.25 29.80 26.01
N ASP A 319 -18.28 30.67 26.03
CA ASP A 319 -18.46 31.69 24.99
C ASP A 319 -17.34 32.72 25.03
N GLN A 320 -16.95 33.18 26.24
CA GLN A 320 -15.80 34.08 26.40
C GLN A 320 -14.46 33.42 25.98
N ALA A 321 -14.29 32.16 26.31
CA ALA A 321 -13.14 31.40 25.87
C ALA A 321 -13.08 31.30 24.33
N ALA A 322 -14.22 31.00 23.72
CA ALA A 322 -14.32 30.86 22.26
C ALA A 322 -13.98 32.16 21.50
N GLN A 323 -14.29 33.36 22.09
CA GLN A 323 -13.88 34.63 21.46
C GLN A 323 -12.37 34.76 21.28
N LYS A 324 -11.55 34.02 22.04
CA LYS A 324 -10.08 34.05 21.92
C LYS A 324 -9.57 33.31 20.70
N VAL A 325 -10.40 32.49 20.07
CA VAL A 325 -9.99 31.70 18.88
C VAL A 325 -10.66 32.15 17.57
N TRP A 326 -11.75 32.94 17.63
CA TRP A 326 -12.48 33.32 16.39
C TRP A 326 -11.74 34.30 15.47
N HIS A 327 -10.62 34.82 15.88
CA HIS A 327 -9.74 35.59 14.96
C HIS A 327 -9.02 34.67 13.97
N LEU A 328 -8.99 33.35 14.22
CA LEU A 328 -8.47 32.32 13.33
C LEU A 328 -9.61 31.85 12.43
N SER A 329 -9.49 32.08 11.13
CA SER A 329 -10.51 31.72 10.13
C SER A 329 -10.77 30.22 10.04
N GLU A 330 -9.78 29.44 10.42
CA GLU A 330 -9.79 27.97 10.41
C GLU A 330 -10.52 27.36 11.60
N ALA A 331 -10.68 28.13 12.69
CA ALA A 331 -11.37 27.63 13.90
C ALA A 331 -12.86 27.39 13.61
N ARG A 332 -13.36 26.22 14.00
CA ARG A 332 -14.75 25.79 13.76
C ARG A 332 -15.56 25.68 15.03
N ARG A 333 -14.98 25.08 16.05
CA ARG A 333 -15.73 24.75 17.28
C ARG A 333 -14.82 24.76 18.49
N VAL A 334 -15.38 25.21 19.64
CA VAL A 334 -14.76 25.11 20.96
C VAL A 334 -15.66 24.28 21.87
N PHE A 335 -15.08 23.35 22.60
CA PHE A 335 -15.77 22.54 23.58
C PHE A 335 -14.87 22.22 24.78
N ILE A 336 -15.48 21.80 25.87
CA ILE A 336 -14.77 21.52 27.12
C ILE A 336 -15.19 20.17 27.67
N THR A 337 -14.22 19.39 28.14
CA THR A 337 -14.47 18.12 28.82
C THR A 337 -13.88 18.10 30.21
N ASP A 338 -14.31 17.15 31.03
CA ASP A 338 -13.61 16.75 32.22
C ASP A 338 -12.44 15.81 31.95
N GLU A 339 -11.75 15.35 32.98
CA GLU A 339 -10.63 14.42 32.92
C GLU A 339 -10.99 13.01 32.37
N HIS A 340 -12.27 12.66 32.43
CA HIS A 340 -12.80 11.40 31.90
C HIS A 340 -13.27 11.53 30.45
N GLY A 341 -13.08 12.71 29.83
CA GLY A 341 -13.49 13.00 28.46
C GLY A 341 -14.98 13.29 28.30
N GLN A 342 -15.73 13.41 29.37
CA GLN A 342 -17.14 13.75 29.31
C GLN A 342 -17.29 15.25 29.00
N GLN A 343 -17.99 15.60 27.94
CA GLN A 343 -18.27 16.99 27.60
C GLN A 343 -19.22 17.58 28.61
N THR A 344 -18.83 18.71 29.24
CA THR A 344 -19.54 19.31 30.37
C THR A 344 -20.48 20.43 29.98
N GLN A 345 -20.25 21.06 28.82
CA GLN A 345 -21.08 22.16 28.28
C GLN A 345 -21.35 21.94 26.80
N ALA A 346 -22.36 22.58 26.24
CA ALA A 346 -22.61 22.62 24.81
C ALA A 346 -21.40 23.25 24.08
N SER A 347 -21.08 22.75 22.91
CA SER A 347 -20.02 23.33 22.07
C SER A 347 -20.42 24.72 21.58
N VAL A 348 -19.47 25.63 21.52
CA VAL A 348 -19.61 26.93 20.84
C VAL A 348 -19.05 26.79 19.43
N THR A 349 -19.85 27.09 18.43
CA THR A 349 -19.48 26.95 17.00
C THR A 349 -19.31 28.33 16.38
N ALA A 350 -18.30 28.51 15.55
CA ALA A 350 -18.06 29.78 14.84
C ALA A 350 -19.23 30.11 13.91
N ALA A 351 -19.56 31.40 13.79
CA ALA A 351 -20.66 31.86 12.92
C ALA A 351 -20.44 31.55 11.44
N SER A 352 -19.20 31.33 11.02
CA SER A 352 -18.81 30.96 9.65
C SER A 352 -19.10 29.49 9.33
N VAL A 353 -19.37 28.64 10.31
CA VAL A 353 -19.64 27.22 10.09
C VAL A 353 -21.07 27.02 9.62
N PRO A 354 -21.32 26.41 8.45
CA PRO A 354 -22.68 26.11 7.99
C PRO A 354 -23.38 25.18 8.97
N LEU A 355 -24.70 25.29 9.04
CA LEU A 355 -25.52 24.37 9.82
C LEU A 355 -25.29 22.92 9.34
N PRO A 356 -25.21 21.95 10.28
CA PRO A 356 -25.02 20.55 9.91
C PRO A 356 -26.07 20.07 8.91
N GLU A 357 -25.65 19.25 7.96
CA GLU A 357 -26.60 18.65 7.01
C GLU A 357 -27.71 17.86 7.75
N LEU A 358 -28.95 17.97 7.28
CA LEU A 358 -30.10 17.27 7.86
C LEU A 358 -29.90 15.75 8.01
N ARG A 359 -29.12 15.15 7.12
CA ARG A 359 -28.78 13.71 7.18
C ARG A 359 -28.00 13.32 8.45
N LEU A 360 -27.30 14.27 9.09
CA LEU A 360 -26.57 14.05 10.33
C LEU A 360 -27.31 14.61 11.55
N ALA A 361 -28.57 14.99 11.40
CA ALA A 361 -29.40 15.58 12.46
C ALA A 361 -29.39 14.83 13.81
N PRO A 362 -29.36 13.48 13.87
CA PRO A 362 -29.27 12.77 15.14
C PRO A 362 -27.98 13.06 15.94
N LEU A 363 -26.94 13.58 15.28
CA LEU A 363 -25.62 13.83 15.85
C LEU A 363 -25.31 15.33 16.00
N THR A 364 -26.30 16.21 15.86
CA THR A 364 -26.11 17.67 15.92
C THR A 364 -25.80 18.19 17.31
N SER A 365 -26.17 17.45 18.37
CA SER A 365 -25.84 17.79 19.74
C SER A 365 -24.69 16.95 20.27
N SER A 366 -23.62 17.62 20.69
CA SER A 366 -22.48 16.98 21.35
C SER A 366 -22.63 17.02 22.90
N ALA A 367 -23.71 17.59 23.43
CA ALA A 367 -24.00 17.57 24.86
C ALA A 367 -24.02 16.12 25.36
N ARG A 368 -23.26 15.81 26.39
CA ARG A 368 -23.03 14.46 26.95
C ARG A 368 -22.15 13.54 26.10
N SER A 369 -21.49 14.03 25.04
CA SER A 369 -20.49 13.24 24.30
C SER A 369 -19.32 12.88 25.20
N ASN A 370 -18.78 11.67 25.02
CA ASN A 370 -17.54 11.25 25.67
C ASN A 370 -16.42 11.07 24.66
N TRP A 371 -15.36 11.85 24.85
CA TRP A 371 -14.21 11.95 23.92
C TRP A 371 -12.98 11.20 24.40
N SER A 372 -13.06 10.42 25.51
CA SER A 372 -11.93 9.71 26.12
C SER A 372 -11.15 8.80 25.18
N ARG A 373 -11.78 8.33 24.10
CA ARG A 373 -11.14 7.49 23.07
C ARG A 373 -10.25 8.27 22.10
N ARG A 374 -10.41 9.59 22.02
CA ARG A 374 -9.71 10.45 21.08
C ARG A 374 -8.26 10.69 21.51
N ALA A 375 -7.33 10.58 20.55
CA ALA A 375 -5.90 10.74 20.79
C ALA A 375 -5.56 12.13 21.35
N TYR A 376 -6.14 13.20 20.82
CA TYR A 376 -5.89 14.57 21.32
C TYR A 376 -6.17 14.73 22.80
N LEU A 377 -7.24 14.11 23.32
CA LEU A 377 -7.57 14.16 24.73
C LEU A 377 -6.54 13.42 25.59
N LYS A 378 -6.16 12.21 25.17
CA LYS A 378 -5.16 11.40 25.87
C LYS A 378 -3.82 12.12 25.95
N HIS A 379 -3.39 12.74 24.84
CA HIS A 379 -2.13 13.49 24.79
C HIS A 379 -2.18 14.76 25.65
N ALA A 380 -3.29 15.52 25.61
CA ALA A 380 -3.46 16.70 26.44
C ALA A 380 -3.41 16.37 27.95
N LEU A 381 -4.06 15.28 28.36
CA LEU A 381 -4.02 14.81 29.75
C LEU A 381 -2.64 14.31 30.18
N ALA A 382 -1.90 13.67 29.27
CA ALA A 382 -0.53 13.20 29.54
C ALA A 382 0.47 14.36 29.61
N ALA A 383 0.28 15.43 28.83
CA ALA A 383 1.17 16.58 28.75
C ALA A 383 0.49 17.87 29.25
N ARG A 384 0.01 17.86 30.50
CA ARG A 384 -0.71 18.99 31.12
C ARG A 384 0.03 20.31 30.92
N GLY A 385 -0.72 21.35 30.60
CA GLY A 385 -0.18 22.70 30.35
C GLY A 385 0.47 22.88 28.98
N ARG A 386 0.48 21.84 28.13
CA ARG A 386 0.92 21.93 26.75
C ARG A 386 -0.24 21.64 25.80
N VAL A 387 -0.32 22.41 24.71
CA VAL A 387 -1.31 22.16 23.68
C VAL A 387 -0.92 20.90 22.90
N ALA A 388 -1.81 19.91 22.90
CA ALA A 388 -1.72 18.72 22.06
C ALA A 388 -2.55 18.96 20.80
N MET A 389 -1.96 18.83 19.62
CA MET A 389 -2.67 18.96 18.35
C MET A 389 -2.64 17.63 17.61
N MET A 390 -3.81 17.15 17.21
CA MET A 390 -4.00 15.85 16.55
C MET A 390 -5.00 15.98 15.41
N GLY A 391 -4.74 15.24 14.36
CA GLY A 391 -5.57 15.14 13.15
C GLY A 391 -4.74 14.70 11.95
N PRO A 392 -5.32 14.63 10.75
CA PRO A 392 -6.75 14.86 10.52
C PRO A 392 -7.66 13.75 11.06
N HIS A 393 -8.91 14.10 11.38
CA HIS A 393 -9.97 13.15 11.67
C HIS A 393 -11.31 13.70 11.14
N TYR A 394 -12.16 12.82 10.65
CA TYR A 394 -13.45 13.24 10.12
C TYR A 394 -14.37 13.75 11.24
N SER A 395 -14.81 15.00 11.11
CA SER A 395 -15.79 15.61 12.00
C SER A 395 -17.21 15.34 11.50
N LEU A 396 -17.96 14.54 12.24
CA LEU A 396 -19.37 14.28 11.91
C LEU A 396 -20.23 15.53 11.96
N ALA A 397 -19.82 16.52 12.73
CA ALA A 397 -20.57 17.75 12.91
C ALA A 397 -20.34 18.76 11.77
N ASP A 398 -19.15 18.75 11.18
CA ASP A 398 -18.77 19.66 10.11
C ASP A 398 -18.85 18.99 8.73
N GLY A 399 -18.83 17.66 8.70
CA GLY A 399 -18.81 16.87 7.46
C GLY A 399 -17.48 16.94 6.71
N ASP A 400 -16.40 17.30 7.41
CA ASP A 400 -15.08 17.56 6.84
C ASP A 400 -13.97 17.00 7.74
N ASP A 401 -12.75 16.91 7.21
CA ASP A 401 -11.58 16.57 7.99
C ASP A 401 -11.15 17.76 8.86
N CYS A 402 -10.93 17.49 10.13
CA CYS A 402 -10.50 18.53 11.07
C CYS A 402 -9.32 18.08 11.92
N TYR A 403 -8.61 19.05 12.45
CA TYR A 403 -7.61 18.89 13.50
C TYR A 403 -8.20 19.40 14.82
N THR A 404 -7.88 18.75 15.93
CA THR A 404 -8.26 19.23 17.26
C THR A 404 -7.02 19.59 18.06
N ALA A 405 -6.95 20.83 18.53
CA ALA A 405 -5.99 21.25 19.54
C ALA A 405 -6.65 21.19 20.92
N ALA A 406 -5.98 20.54 21.86
CA ALA A 406 -6.50 20.29 23.19
C ALA A 406 -5.48 20.71 24.27
N LEU A 407 -5.96 21.37 25.33
CA LEU A 407 -5.15 21.79 26.48
C LEU A 407 -5.81 21.37 27.78
N ALA A 408 -5.11 20.56 28.58
CA ALA A 408 -5.54 20.17 29.91
C ALA A 408 -5.03 21.18 30.97
N PHE A 409 -5.92 21.63 31.84
CA PHE A 409 -5.61 22.58 32.89
C PHE A 409 -6.49 22.33 34.13
N GLU A 410 -6.12 22.92 35.26
CA GLU A 410 -6.90 22.82 36.50
C GLU A 410 -7.74 24.09 36.75
N ARG A 411 -8.98 23.88 37.20
CA ARG A 411 -9.86 24.90 37.70
C ARG A 411 -10.72 24.35 38.86
N ASP A 412 -10.78 25.07 39.97
CA ASP A 412 -11.55 24.70 41.18
C ASP A 412 -11.22 23.25 41.63
N GLY A 413 -9.96 22.84 41.57
CA GLY A 413 -9.49 21.51 41.98
C GLY A 413 -9.91 20.37 41.04
N LYS A 414 -10.43 20.67 39.83
CA LYS A 414 -10.81 19.71 38.82
C LYS A 414 -10.01 19.91 37.53
N THR A 415 -9.67 18.81 36.87
CA THR A 415 -9.02 18.86 35.55
C THR A 415 -10.09 19.07 34.47
N HIS A 416 -9.84 20.04 33.62
CA HIS A 416 -10.63 20.33 32.43
C HIS A 416 -9.74 20.23 31.21
N VAL A 417 -10.32 19.85 30.04
CA VAL A 417 -9.62 19.89 28.76
C VAL A 417 -10.42 20.74 27.80
N LEU A 418 -9.88 21.91 27.45
CA LEU A 418 -10.44 22.74 26.40
C LEU A 418 -9.94 22.24 25.06
N CYS A 419 -10.86 22.04 24.13
CA CYS A 419 -10.61 21.51 22.78
C CYS A 419 -11.12 22.52 21.74
N VAL A 420 -10.34 22.71 20.68
CA VAL A 420 -10.71 23.54 19.53
C VAL A 420 -10.51 22.75 18.25
N ASP A 421 -11.56 22.66 17.44
CA ASP A 421 -11.53 22.03 16.13
C ASP A 421 -11.18 23.07 15.06
N PHE A 422 -10.26 22.72 14.18
CA PHE A 422 -9.79 23.53 13.04
C PHE A 422 -9.88 22.76 11.74
N VAL A 423 -10.21 23.47 10.67
CA VAL A 423 -10.07 22.98 9.29
C VAL A 423 -8.98 23.82 8.63
N PRO A 424 -7.80 23.27 8.31
CA PRO A 424 -6.70 24.05 7.74
C PRO A 424 -7.11 24.75 6.43
N ALA A 425 -6.58 25.95 6.21
CA ALA A 425 -6.78 26.66 4.96
C ALA A 425 -6.20 25.84 3.79
N GLY A 426 -7.03 25.50 2.82
CA GLY A 426 -6.66 24.64 1.68
C GLY A 426 -7.16 23.22 1.73
N SER A 427 -7.67 22.72 2.87
CA SER A 427 -8.45 21.48 2.92
C SER A 427 -9.90 21.80 2.50
N ALA A 428 -10.11 22.05 1.21
CA ALA A 428 -11.47 22.06 0.68
C ALA A 428 -11.96 20.61 0.69
N GLY A 429 -12.84 20.28 1.63
CA GLY A 429 -13.52 18.99 1.64
C GLY A 429 -14.18 18.70 0.28
N PRO A 430 -14.51 17.45 -0.02
CA PRO A 430 -15.11 17.09 -1.28
C PRO A 430 -16.38 17.94 -1.44
N VAL A 431 -16.32 18.90 -2.35
CA VAL A 431 -17.53 19.58 -2.84
C VAL A 431 -18.42 18.46 -3.34
N ALA A 432 -19.49 18.18 -2.62
CA ALA A 432 -20.50 17.22 -3.01
C ALA A 432 -21.05 17.70 -4.35
N GLY A 433 -20.46 17.23 -5.44
CA GLY A 433 -21.02 17.42 -6.78
C GLY A 433 -22.44 16.90 -6.78
N PRO A 434 -23.40 17.56 -7.46
CA PRO A 434 -24.78 17.13 -7.50
C PRO A 434 -24.82 15.70 -8.04
N ARG A 435 -25.14 14.73 -7.19
CA ARG A 435 -25.46 13.37 -7.63
C ARG A 435 -26.64 13.50 -8.58
N ALA A 436 -26.39 13.20 -9.86
CA ALA A 436 -27.40 13.19 -10.90
C ALA A 436 -28.63 12.45 -10.40
N GLY A 437 -29.73 13.18 -10.42
CA GLY A 437 -31.01 12.72 -9.91
C GLY A 437 -31.54 11.52 -10.63
N GLY A 438 -32.30 10.77 -9.88
CA GLY A 438 -33.57 10.15 -10.30
C GLY A 438 -33.55 9.27 -11.51
N ARG A 439 -33.51 7.98 -11.29
CA ARG A 439 -34.34 7.10 -12.13
C ARG A 439 -35.74 7.10 -11.51
N ALA A 440 -36.66 7.79 -12.18
CA ALA A 440 -38.09 7.54 -12.06
C ALA A 440 -38.41 6.27 -12.83
N ARG A 441 -39.22 5.43 -12.19
CA ARG A 441 -39.93 4.21 -12.61
C ARG A 441 -39.13 2.93 -12.77
#